data_fb23d1e63928c7170c3ab819dab819db
#
_entry.id   fb23d1e63928c7170c3ab819dab819db
#
_cell.length_a   1.000
_cell.length_b   1.000
_cell.length_c   1.000
_cell.angle_alpha   90.00
_cell.angle_beta   90.00
_cell.angle_gamma   90.00
#
_symmetry.space_group_name_H-M   'P 1'
#
loop_
_entity.id
_entity.type
_entity.pdbx_description
1 polymer ?
#
loop_
_entity_poly.entity_id
_entity_poly.type
_entity_poly.pdbx_seq_one_letter_code
_entity_poly.pdbx_strand_id
1 'polypeptide(L)'
;MAFDLEKFAATSDRVRWEDLDFDTFEEHPLDPATLRALRYMCDVEYHTSCYLRDLLVTHSHRRDEVRGFMTTWNREEFWHGEALAAVLSRHGIIVDYDELKAKRVKLGWREALGATKQSALSNLVGDDFVAVHMSWGAANELSAVAAYRRLADQLEHPALSPLLQRIAKQE
;
A
#
# COMPACT_ATOMS: atom_id res chain seq x y z
N MET A 1 6.23 12.76 -21.39
CA MET A 1 4.87 12.23 -21.58
C MET A 1 4.09 12.70 -20.35
N ALA A 2 2.94 13.31 -20.52
CA ALA A 2 2.11 13.72 -19.35
C ALA A 2 1.43 12.48 -18.76
N PHE A 3 1.21 12.46 -17.45
CA PHE A 3 0.44 11.42 -16.77
C PHE A 3 -1.03 11.51 -17.19
N ASP A 4 -1.61 10.38 -17.56
CA ASP A 4 -3.00 10.27 -18.01
C ASP A 4 -3.84 9.67 -16.87
N LEU A 5 -4.46 10.56 -16.08
CA LEU A 5 -5.29 10.19 -14.94
C LEU A 5 -6.53 9.40 -15.35
N GLU A 6 -7.17 9.74 -16.49
CA GLU A 6 -8.37 9.05 -16.94
C GLU A 6 -8.05 7.60 -17.30
N LYS A 7 -6.95 7.39 -18.03
CA LYS A 7 -6.46 6.05 -18.35
C LYS A 7 -6.10 5.28 -17.08
N PHE A 8 -5.37 5.89 -16.15
CA PHE A 8 -5.02 5.26 -14.88
C PHE A 8 -6.28 4.84 -14.11
N ALA A 9 -7.23 5.75 -13.92
CA ALA A 9 -8.48 5.45 -13.21
C ALA A 9 -9.32 4.36 -13.88
N ALA A 10 -9.31 4.32 -15.22
CA ALA A 10 -10.05 3.32 -15.99
C ALA A 10 -9.40 1.93 -15.94
N THR A 11 -8.08 1.86 -15.73
CA THR A 11 -7.33 0.60 -15.65
C THR A 11 -7.06 0.14 -14.22
N SER A 12 -7.29 1.01 -13.22
CA SER A 12 -7.19 0.67 -11.82
C SER A 12 -8.31 -0.30 -11.43
N ASP A 13 -7.94 -1.46 -10.92
CA ASP A 13 -8.87 -2.46 -10.39
C ASP A 13 -8.31 -2.98 -9.04
N ARG A 14 -9.17 -3.64 -8.27
CA ARG A 14 -8.69 -4.35 -7.09
C ARG A 14 -7.83 -5.55 -7.50
N VAL A 15 -6.79 -5.84 -6.77
CA VAL A 15 -6.09 -7.11 -6.91
C VAL A 15 -7.06 -8.26 -6.59
N ARG A 16 -7.09 -9.28 -7.43
CA ARG A 16 -7.96 -10.45 -7.28
C ARG A 16 -7.15 -11.64 -6.81
N TRP A 17 -7.74 -12.41 -5.90
CA TRP A 17 -7.15 -13.65 -5.37
C TRP A 17 -8.15 -14.79 -5.24
N GLU A 18 -9.42 -14.55 -5.55
CA GLU A 18 -10.50 -15.52 -5.38
C GLU A 18 -10.41 -16.71 -6.34
N ASP A 19 -9.62 -16.56 -7.40
CA ASP A 19 -9.31 -17.60 -8.37
C ASP A 19 -8.05 -18.41 -8.01
N LEU A 20 -7.35 -18.04 -6.95
CA LEU A 20 -6.17 -18.75 -6.46
C LEU A 20 -6.60 -19.83 -5.45
N ASP A 21 -6.01 -21.01 -5.60
CA ASP A 21 -6.29 -22.12 -4.70
C ASP A 21 -5.55 -21.94 -3.36
N PHE A 22 -6.24 -21.35 -2.40
CA PHE A 22 -5.71 -21.10 -1.05
C PHE A 22 -5.67 -22.37 -0.18
N ASP A 23 -6.24 -23.49 -0.61
CA ASP A 23 -6.13 -24.75 0.12
C ASP A 23 -4.71 -25.32 -0.03
N THR A 24 -3.95 -24.88 -1.04
CA THR A 24 -2.53 -25.19 -1.18
C THR A 24 -1.65 -24.71 -0.02
N PHE A 25 -2.12 -23.77 0.82
CA PHE A 25 -1.41 -23.38 2.03
C PHE A 25 -1.42 -24.46 3.12
N GLU A 26 -2.33 -25.43 3.07
CA GLU A 26 -2.31 -26.59 3.95
C GLU A 26 -1.22 -27.58 3.54
N GLU A 27 -0.99 -27.75 2.23
CA GLU A 27 0.03 -28.64 1.68
C GLU A 27 1.43 -27.99 1.70
N HIS A 28 1.47 -26.68 1.51
CA HIS A 28 2.69 -25.88 1.46
C HIS A 28 2.62 -24.72 2.47
N PRO A 29 2.71 -25.01 3.77
CA PRO A 29 2.60 -23.98 4.80
C PRO A 29 3.80 -23.01 4.74
N LEU A 30 3.52 -21.73 4.94
CA LEU A 30 4.54 -20.69 4.95
C LEU A 30 5.36 -20.76 6.26
N ASP A 31 6.65 -20.55 6.14
CA ASP A 31 7.53 -20.47 7.29
C ASP A 31 7.30 -19.19 8.12
N PRO A 32 7.70 -19.18 9.41
CA PRO A 32 7.47 -18.03 10.30
C PRO A 32 8.14 -16.73 9.85
N ALA A 33 9.22 -16.76 9.08
CA ALA A 33 9.88 -15.55 8.60
C ALA A 33 9.07 -14.94 7.46
N THR A 34 8.60 -15.75 6.54
CA THR A 34 7.69 -15.36 5.46
C THR A 34 6.39 -14.75 6.02
N LEU A 35 5.77 -15.42 7.02
CA LEU A 35 4.55 -14.89 7.66
C LEU A 35 4.78 -13.53 8.34
N ARG A 36 5.93 -13.32 8.99
CA ARG A 36 6.28 -11.99 9.55
C ARG A 36 6.48 -10.95 8.47
N ALA A 37 7.11 -11.32 7.35
CA ALA A 37 7.30 -10.41 6.22
C ALA A 37 5.96 -10.00 5.61
N LEU A 38 5.08 -10.97 5.33
CA LEU A 38 3.73 -10.69 4.81
C LEU A 38 2.89 -9.85 5.78
N ARG A 39 3.00 -10.11 7.09
CA ARG A 39 2.32 -9.29 8.10
C ARG A 39 2.81 -7.84 8.08
N TYR A 40 4.12 -7.65 7.97
CA TYR A 40 4.69 -6.30 7.86
C TYR A 40 4.23 -5.60 6.58
N MET A 41 4.27 -6.31 5.43
CA MET A 41 3.80 -5.77 4.15
C MET A 41 2.30 -5.40 4.24
N CYS A 42 1.46 -6.26 4.77
CA CYS A 42 0.04 -5.98 4.99
C CYS A 42 -0.19 -4.73 5.87
N ASP A 43 0.59 -4.57 6.94
CA ASP A 43 0.51 -3.38 7.80
C ASP A 43 0.94 -2.11 7.05
N VAL A 44 1.90 -2.20 6.14
CA VAL A 44 2.34 -1.07 5.29
C VAL A 44 1.24 -0.67 4.32
N GLU A 45 0.64 -1.62 3.61
CA GLU A 45 -0.46 -1.37 2.67
C GLU A 45 -1.65 -0.66 3.35
N TYR A 46 -2.12 -1.19 4.48
CA TYR A 46 -3.18 -0.55 5.24
C TYR A 46 -2.77 0.81 5.83
N HIS A 47 -1.46 1.03 6.06
CA HIS A 47 -0.98 2.32 6.53
C HIS A 47 -1.26 3.44 5.55
N THR A 48 -1.16 3.16 4.27
CA THR A 48 -1.40 4.12 3.20
C THR A 48 -2.78 4.76 3.34
N SER A 49 -3.82 3.96 3.64
CA SER A 49 -5.16 4.47 3.91
C SER A 49 -5.24 5.39 5.14
N CYS A 50 -4.48 5.09 6.19
CA CYS A 50 -4.40 5.97 7.36
C CYS A 50 -3.66 7.29 7.09
N TYR A 51 -2.72 7.25 6.14
CA TYR A 51 -1.85 8.35 5.79
C TYR A 51 -2.44 9.29 4.73
N LEU A 52 -3.44 8.86 3.97
CA LEU A 52 -4.06 9.65 2.89
C LEU A 52 -4.52 11.04 3.37
N ARG A 53 -5.10 11.12 4.57
CA ARG A 53 -5.51 12.41 5.15
C ARG A 53 -4.34 13.39 5.23
N ASP A 54 -3.17 12.91 5.63
CA ASP A 54 -1.99 13.74 5.82
C ASP A 54 -1.40 14.19 4.46
N LEU A 55 -1.54 13.35 3.43
CA LEU A 55 -1.20 13.71 2.06
C LEU A 55 -2.14 14.80 1.51
N LEU A 56 -3.44 14.68 1.78
CA LEU A 56 -4.46 15.58 1.27
C LEU A 56 -4.43 16.99 1.91
N VAL A 57 -3.71 17.21 3.01
CA VAL A 57 -3.52 18.55 3.60
C VAL A 57 -2.24 19.24 3.12
N THR A 58 -1.41 18.57 2.34
CA THR A 58 -0.18 19.15 1.75
C THR A 58 -0.51 19.93 0.47
N HIS A 59 0.47 20.67 -0.06
CA HIS A 59 0.30 21.41 -1.31
C HIS A 59 -0.07 20.53 -2.52
N SER A 60 0.27 19.25 -2.46
CA SER A 60 0.00 18.28 -3.53
C SER A 60 -1.49 18.15 -3.87
N HIS A 61 -2.40 18.35 -2.91
CA HIS A 61 -3.85 18.25 -3.15
C HIS A 61 -4.40 19.31 -4.11
N ARG A 62 -3.67 20.42 -4.35
CA ARG A 62 -4.10 21.51 -5.22
C ARG A 62 -4.05 21.16 -6.70
N ARG A 63 -3.29 20.12 -7.06
CA ARG A 63 -3.23 19.60 -8.42
C ARG A 63 -4.24 18.49 -8.59
N ASP A 64 -5.19 18.65 -9.48
CA ASP A 64 -6.29 17.71 -9.70
C ASP A 64 -5.77 16.31 -10.10
N GLU A 65 -4.75 16.26 -10.95
CA GLU A 65 -4.14 15.00 -11.39
C GLU A 65 -3.47 14.26 -10.21
N VAL A 66 -2.76 14.99 -9.33
CA VAL A 66 -2.09 14.39 -8.17
C VAL A 66 -3.12 13.92 -7.14
N ARG A 67 -4.15 14.72 -6.90
CA ARG A 67 -5.24 14.34 -5.99
C ARG A 67 -5.99 13.10 -6.49
N GLY A 68 -6.34 13.07 -7.77
CA GLY A 68 -6.99 11.93 -8.40
C GLY A 68 -6.13 10.67 -8.36
N PHE A 69 -4.84 10.81 -8.68
CA PHE A 69 -3.87 9.72 -8.54
C PHE A 69 -3.83 9.17 -7.10
N MET A 70 -3.59 10.02 -6.11
CA MET A 70 -3.48 9.59 -4.71
C MET A 70 -4.74 8.88 -4.20
N THR A 71 -5.92 9.32 -4.64
CA THR A 71 -7.18 8.69 -4.23
C THR A 71 -7.36 7.30 -4.83
N THR A 72 -7.03 7.14 -6.12
CA THR A 72 -7.13 5.86 -6.83
C THR A 72 -6.08 4.88 -6.33
N TRP A 73 -4.83 5.35 -6.22
CA TRP A 73 -3.72 4.59 -5.66
C TRP A 73 -4.03 4.09 -4.24
N ASN A 74 -4.49 4.95 -3.34
CA ASN A 74 -4.85 4.55 -1.98
C ASN A 74 -5.91 3.45 -1.92
N ARG A 75 -6.82 3.41 -2.90
CA ARG A 75 -7.80 2.33 -3.02
C ARG A 75 -7.11 1.01 -3.42
N GLU A 76 -6.12 1.04 -4.30
CA GLU A 76 -5.35 -0.15 -4.69
C GLU A 76 -4.60 -0.71 -3.50
N GLU A 77 -3.90 0.13 -2.74
CA GLU A 77 -3.17 -0.24 -1.52
C GLU A 77 -4.06 -0.93 -0.48
N PHE A 78 -5.29 -0.41 -0.29
CA PHE A 78 -6.25 -1.08 0.58
C PHE A 78 -6.53 -2.52 0.14
N TRP A 79 -6.68 -2.76 -1.17
CA TRP A 79 -6.93 -4.11 -1.69
C TRP A 79 -5.68 -5.00 -1.66
N HIS A 80 -4.47 -4.44 -1.76
CA HIS A 80 -3.24 -5.19 -1.51
C HIS A 80 -3.21 -5.68 -0.05
N GLY A 81 -3.54 -4.81 0.90
CA GLY A 81 -3.68 -5.17 2.31
C GLY A 81 -4.70 -6.29 2.54
N GLU A 82 -5.89 -6.21 1.93
CA GLU A 82 -6.94 -7.24 2.01
C GLU A 82 -6.47 -8.58 1.45
N ALA A 83 -5.76 -8.58 0.33
CA ALA A 83 -5.21 -9.80 -0.28
C ALA A 83 -4.18 -10.48 0.63
N LEU A 84 -3.27 -9.71 1.22
CA LEU A 84 -2.28 -10.21 2.16
C LEU A 84 -2.92 -10.69 3.47
N ALA A 85 -3.94 -9.99 3.97
CA ALA A 85 -4.70 -10.40 5.14
C ALA A 85 -5.44 -11.72 4.90
N ALA A 86 -5.97 -11.96 3.69
CA ALA A 86 -6.58 -13.22 3.30
C ALA A 86 -5.58 -14.38 3.37
N VAL A 87 -4.35 -14.21 2.91
CA VAL A 87 -3.27 -15.21 3.04
C VAL A 87 -2.94 -15.47 4.51
N LEU A 88 -2.74 -14.41 5.30
CA LEU A 88 -2.40 -14.50 6.72
C LEU A 88 -3.48 -15.23 7.52
N SER A 89 -4.75 -15.04 7.16
CA SER A 89 -5.88 -15.70 7.81
C SER A 89 -5.85 -17.23 7.64
N ARG A 90 -5.33 -17.76 6.53
CA ARG A 90 -5.13 -19.21 6.32
C ARG A 90 -4.10 -19.82 7.29
N HIS A 91 -3.24 -18.98 7.85
CA HIS A 91 -2.26 -19.36 8.87
C HIS A 91 -2.69 -18.98 10.29
N GLY A 92 -3.97 -18.63 10.50
CA GLY A 92 -4.51 -18.27 11.81
C GLY A 92 -4.08 -16.89 12.30
N ILE A 93 -3.50 -16.05 11.43
CA ILE A 93 -3.09 -14.68 11.73
C ILE A 93 -4.20 -13.74 11.27
N ILE A 94 -4.94 -13.18 12.24
CA ILE A 94 -6.00 -12.23 11.96
C ILE A 94 -5.40 -10.83 11.90
N VAL A 95 -5.68 -10.11 10.81
CA VAL A 95 -5.34 -8.71 10.65
C VAL A 95 -6.62 -7.91 10.80
N ASP A 96 -6.70 -7.12 11.88
CA ASP A 96 -7.82 -6.24 12.13
C ASP A 96 -7.44 -4.81 11.73
N TYR A 97 -8.04 -4.34 10.64
CA TYR A 97 -7.81 -2.98 10.14
C TYR A 97 -8.21 -1.91 11.15
N ASP A 98 -9.31 -2.10 11.88
CA ASP A 98 -9.75 -1.13 12.89
C ASP A 98 -8.81 -1.11 14.10
N GLU A 99 -8.22 -2.24 14.48
CA GLU A 99 -7.18 -2.30 15.51
C GLU A 99 -5.91 -1.56 15.07
N LEU A 100 -5.46 -1.77 13.82
CA LEU A 100 -4.33 -1.06 13.24
C LEU A 100 -4.56 0.44 13.22
N LYS A 101 -5.74 0.86 12.76
CA LYS A 101 -6.17 2.26 12.77
C LYS A 101 -6.21 2.85 14.18
N ALA A 102 -6.74 2.10 15.15
CA ALA A 102 -6.82 2.54 16.55
C ALA A 102 -5.42 2.67 17.20
N LYS A 103 -4.50 1.76 16.90
CA LYS A 103 -3.09 1.87 17.34
C LYS A 103 -2.43 3.14 16.81
N ARG A 104 -2.69 3.51 15.58
CA ARG A 104 -2.13 4.72 14.96
C ARG A 104 -2.78 6.00 15.49
N VAL A 105 -4.08 5.99 15.74
CA VAL A 105 -4.77 7.12 16.38
C VAL A 105 -4.23 7.39 17.79
N LYS A 106 -3.81 6.36 18.55
CA LYS A 106 -3.16 6.54 19.86
C LYS A 106 -1.77 7.17 19.78
N LEU A 107 -1.06 6.98 18.67
CA LEU A 107 0.19 7.69 18.39
C LEU A 107 -0.06 9.14 17.92
N GLY A 108 -1.30 9.44 17.60
CA GLY A 108 -1.76 10.53 16.75
C GLY A 108 -1.64 11.96 17.28
N TRP A 109 -1.39 12.23 18.58
CA TRP A 109 -1.17 13.63 18.98
C TRP A 109 0.23 14.13 18.58
N ARG A 110 1.24 13.25 18.59
CA ARG A 110 2.59 13.56 18.05
C ARG A 110 2.57 13.63 16.53
N GLU A 111 1.81 12.75 15.89
CA GLU A 111 1.64 12.70 14.44
C GLU A 111 0.79 13.89 13.94
N ALA A 112 -0.23 14.32 14.66
CA ALA A 112 -1.02 15.50 14.33
C ALA A 112 -0.17 16.78 14.31
N LEU A 113 0.79 16.93 15.21
CA LEU A 113 1.77 18.02 15.19
C LEU A 113 2.73 17.88 14.00
N GLY A 114 3.10 16.64 13.62
CA GLY A 114 3.89 16.34 12.43
C GLY A 114 3.16 16.72 11.15
N ALA A 115 1.91 16.29 11.00
CA ALA A 115 1.06 16.60 9.85
C ALA A 115 0.83 18.11 9.70
N THR A 116 0.59 18.82 10.81
CA THR A 116 0.42 20.29 10.79
C THR A 116 1.70 21.00 10.34
N LYS A 117 2.87 20.59 10.84
CA LYS A 117 4.16 21.14 10.43
C LYS A 117 4.45 20.82 8.96
N GLN A 118 4.19 19.60 8.52
CA GLN A 118 4.38 19.17 7.15
C GLN A 118 3.46 19.94 6.19
N SER A 119 2.21 20.14 6.58
CA SER A 119 1.25 20.94 5.82
C SER A 119 1.74 22.39 5.69
N ALA A 120 2.14 23.02 6.81
CA ALA A 120 2.65 24.38 6.78
C ALA A 120 3.91 24.51 5.92
N LEU A 121 4.86 23.59 6.06
CA LEU A 121 6.10 23.60 5.28
C LEU A 121 5.82 23.34 3.80
N SER A 122 4.96 22.37 3.47
CA SER A 122 4.60 22.06 2.08
C SER A 122 3.92 23.23 1.37
N ASN A 123 3.05 23.96 2.09
CA ASN A 123 2.39 25.14 1.53
C ASN A 123 3.35 26.34 1.38
N LEU A 124 4.42 26.40 2.18
CA LEU A 124 5.47 27.41 2.04
C LEU A 124 6.38 27.12 0.83
N VAL A 125 6.74 25.86 0.62
CA VAL A 125 7.60 25.41 -0.48
C VAL A 125 6.83 25.35 -1.81
N GLY A 126 5.53 25.07 -1.77
CA GLY A 126 4.68 25.10 -2.96
C GLY A 126 4.91 23.95 -3.94
N ASP A 127 5.02 24.25 -5.23
CA ASP A 127 5.12 23.24 -6.30
C ASP A 127 6.37 22.35 -6.22
N ASP A 128 7.48 22.85 -5.69
CA ASP A 128 8.70 22.05 -5.47
C ASP A 128 8.44 20.92 -4.46
N PHE A 129 7.56 21.14 -3.48
CA PHE A 129 7.13 20.08 -2.56
C PHE A 129 6.44 18.94 -3.30
N VAL A 130 5.59 19.25 -4.29
CA VAL A 130 4.89 18.23 -5.09
C VAL A 130 5.90 17.31 -5.79
N ALA A 131 6.92 17.90 -6.40
CA ALA A 131 7.96 17.13 -7.09
C ALA A 131 8.71 16.19 -6.14
N VAL A 132 9.10 16.67 -4.95
CA VAL A 132 9.77 15.85 -3.92
C VAL A 132 8.83 14.76 -3.41
N HIS A 133 7.58 15.09 -3.13
CA HIS A 133 6.57 14.17 -2.62
C HIS A 133 6.32 13.02 -3.60
N MET A 134 6.08 13.33 -4.87
CA MET A 134 5.83 12.33 -5.90
C MET A 134 7.07 11.47 -6.20
N SER A 135 8.27 12.06 -6.13
CA SER A 135 9.52 11.32 -6.30
C SER A 135 9.76 10.34 -5.16
N TRP A 136 9.44 10.75 -3.93
CA TRP A 136 9.52 9.89 -2.75
C TRP A 136 8.52 8.73 -2.82
N GLY A 137 7.28 9.02 -3.22
CA GLY A 137 6.26 8.00 -3.48
C GLY A 137 6.77 6.98 -4.50
N ALA A 138 7.21 7.43 -5.67
CA ALA A 138 7.71 6.55 -6.72
C ALA A 138 8.90 5.66 -6.26
N ALA A 139 9.79 6.18 -5.41
CA ALA A 139 10.89 5.39 -4.84
C ALA A 139 10.38 4.28 -3.89
N ASN A 140 9.33 4.55 -3.12
CA ASN A 140 8.69 3.56 -2.26
C ASN A 140 8.00 2.47 -3.09
N GLU A 141 7.23 2.84 -4.12
CA GLU A 141 6.57 1.89 -5.02
C GLU A 141 7.58 0.98 -5.72
N LEU A 142 8.66 1.53 -6.26
CA LEU A 142 9.74 0.72 -6.88
C LEU A 142 10.37 -0.26 -5.89
N SER A 143 10.46 0.12 -4.62
CA SER A 143 10.97 -0.75 -3.55
C SER A 143 9.97 -1.86 -3.21
N ALA A 144 8.67 -1.55 -3.19
CA ALA A 144 7.60 -2.52 -3.00
C ALA A 144 7.57 -3.54 -4.14
N VAL A 145 7.59 -3.08 -5.41
CA VAL A 145 7.71 -3.96 -6.59
C VAL A 145 8.87 -4.94 -6.46
N ALA A 146 10.06 -4.43 -6.08
CA ALA A 146 11.24 -5.28 -5.94
C ALA A 146 11.08 -6.31 -4.81
N ALA A 147 10.48 -5.93 -3.69
CA ALA A 147 10.23 -6.80 -2.55
C ALA A 147 9.21 -7.91 -2.89
N TYR A 148 8.07 -7.56 -3.51
CA TYR A 148 7.06 -8.51 -3.93
C TYR A 148 7.59 -9.51 -4.96
N ARG A 149 8.28 -9.05 -6.00
CA ARG A 149 8.87 -9.92 -7.02
C ARG A 149 9.91 -10.87 -6.43
N ARG A 150 10.81 -10.33 -5.59
CA ARG A 150 11.83 -11.15 -4.95
C ARG A 150 11.23 -12.23 -4.06
N LEU A 151 10.21 -11.89 -3.29
CA LEU A 151 9.53 -12.85 -2.42
C LEU A 151 8.80 -13.93 -3.24
N ALA A 152 8.10 -13.53 -4.32
CA ALA A 152 7.45 -14.44 -5.23
C ALA A 152 8.42 -15.46 -5.86
N ASP A 153 9.58 -14.96 -6.34
CA ASP A 153 10.60 -15.78 -6.98
C ASP A 153 11.31 -16.74 -6.00
N GLN A 154 11.47 -16.32 -4.74
CA GLN A 154 12.12 -17.14 -3.72
C GLN A 154 11.24 -18.27 -3.18
N LEU A 155 9.94 -18.04 -3.10
CA LEU A 155 9.01 -18.98 -2.48
C LEU A 155 8.49 -20.03 -3.46
N GLU A 156 8.33 -19.69 -4.74
CA GLU A 156 7.74 -20.54 -5.78
C GLU A 156 6.43 -21.23 -5.34
N HIS A 157 5.67 -20.56 -4.45
CA HIS A 157 4.44 -21.12 -3.85
C HIS A 157 3.26 -21.01 -4.84
N PRO A 158 2.45 -22.09 -5.03
CA PRO A 158 1.43 -22.14 -6.08
C PRO A 158 0.38 -21.02 -6.00
N ALA A 159 -0.02 -20.59 -4.81
CA ALA A 159 -0.99 -19.52 -4.64
C ALA A 159 -0.34 -18.17 -4.30
N LEU A 160 0.68 -18.15 -3.43
CA LEU A 160 1.28 -16.90 -2.96
C LEU A 160 2.08 -16.19 -4.06
N SER A 161 2.92 -16.94 -4.80
CA SER A 161 3.77 -16.31 -5.83
C SER A 161 2.96 -15.61 -6.92
N PRO A 162 1.89 -16.19 -7.50
CA PRO A 162 1.01 -15.47 -8.42
C PRO A 162 0.34 -14.24 -7.79
N LEU A 163 -0.07 -14.31 -6.51
CA LEU A 163 -0.65 -13.17 -5.83
C LEU A 163 0.33 -12.01 -5.70
N LEU A 164 1.54 -12.28 -5.22
CA LEU A 164 2.59 -11.26 -5.07
C LEU A 164 2.99 -10.63 -6.42
N GLN A 165 2.97 -11.42 -7.50
CA GLN A 165 3.21 -10.91 -8.86
C GLN A 165 2.07 -10.00 -9.34
N ARG A 166 0.81 -10.29 -8.95
CA ARG A 166 -0.34 -9.42 -9.27
C ARG A 166 -0.24 -8.09 -8.54
N ILE A 167 0.11 -8.10 -7.26
CA ILE A 167 0.36 -6.87 -6.48
C ILE A 167 1.50 -6.09 -7.15
N ALA A 168 2.66 -6.71 -7.35
CA ALA A 168 3.82 -6.08 -7.97
C ALA A 168 3.59 -5.51 -9.38
N LYS A 169 2.51 -5.89 -10.05
CA LYS A 169 2.13 -5.35 -11.36
C LYS A 169 1.27 -4.10 -11.24
N GLN A 170 0.57 -3.93 -10.11
CA GLN A 170 -0.25 -2.75 -9.85
C GLN A 170 0.59 -1.61 -9.27
N GLU A 171 1.62 -1.93 -8.44
CA GLU A 171 2.66 -0.99 -8.01
C GLU A 171 3.45 -0.42 -9.20
#